data_f86cd683309b723141fd0699c34e1604
#
_entry.id   f86cd683309b723141fd0699c34e1604
#
_cell.length_a   1.000
_cell.length_b   1.000
_cell.length_c   1.000
_cell.angle_alpha   90.00
_cell.angle_beta   90.00
_cell.angle_gamma   90.00
#
_symmetry.space_group_name_H-M   'P 1'
#
loop_
_entity.id
_entity.type
_entity.pdbx_description
1 polymer ?
#
loop_
_entity_poly.entity_id
_entity_poly.type
_entity_poly.pdbx_seq_one_letter_code
_entity_poly.pdbx_strand_id
1 'polypeptide(L)'
;ELEKPQAARYAEWTEKYGSATQTEYFLDKGMMEIVPNVNVILESDTTDIALIRSQCGQEITDASWKMVFAQDEAEFDRLWEEMKGKLEGLGWDTLVEFDMEKYQKMIDARVAAME
;
A
#
# COMPACT_ATOMS: atom_id res chain seq x y z
N GLU A 1 -31.32 -20.09 4.80
CA GLU A 1 -31.59 -20.69 6.13
C GLU A 1 -30.28 -21.21 6.69
N LEU A 2 -29.89 -20.70 7.89
CA LEU A 2 -28.74 -21.23 8.61
C LEU A 2 -29.07 -22.64 9.11
N GLU A 3 -28.15 -23.56 8.90
CA GLU A 3 -28.32 -24.90 9.46
C GLU A 3 -28.44 -24.83 10.99
N LYS A 4 -29.32 -25.66 11.57
CA LYS A 4 -29.62 -25.69 13.02
C LYS A 4 -28.38 -25.68 13.95
N PRO A 5 -27.25 -26.37 13.61
CA PRO A 5 -26.02 -26.28 14.41
C PRO A 5 -25.36 -24.91 14.45
N GLN A 6 -25.47 -24.13 13.37
CA GLN A 6 -24.94 -22.77 13.32
C GLN A 6 -25.79 -21.80 14.14
N ALA A 7 -27.11 -21.90 14.09
CA ALA A 7 -28.01 -21.09 14.87
C ALA A 7 -27.79 -21.25 16.41
N ALA A 8 -27.54 -22.48 16.88
CA ALA A 8 -27.21 -22.71 18.28
C ALA A 8 -25.89 -22.06 18.71
N ARG A 9 -24.85 -22.13 17.87
CA ARG A 9 -23.53 -21.49 18.13
C ARG A 9 -23.64 -19.95 18.19
N TYR A 10 -24.48 -19.36 17.33
CA TYR A 10 -24.73 -17.92 17.39
C TYR A 10 -25.47 -17.51 18.66
N ALA A 11 -26.43 -18.30 19.12
CA ALA A 11 -27.15 -18.05 20.36
C ALA A 11 -26.21 -18.10 21.58
N GLU A 12 -25.37 -19.13 21.69
CA GLU A 12 -24.34 -19.25 22.73
C GLU A 12 -23.34 -18.10 22.71
N TRP A 13 -22.94 -17.70 21.52
CA TRP A 13 -22.03 -16.54 21.34
C TRP A 13 -22.68 -15.24 21.86
N THR A 14 -23.92 -14.99 21.44
CA THR A 14 -24.66 -13.79 21.83
C THR A 14 -24.88 -13.74 23.33
N GLU A 15 -25.22 -14.86 23.94
CA GLU A 15 -25.39 -14.97 25.41
C GLU A 15 -24.07 -14.67 26.15
N LYS A 16 -22.96 -15.19 25.65
CA LYS A 16 -21.65 -15.04 26.30
C LYS A 16 -21.01 -13.68 26.13
N TYR A 17 -21.13 -13.08 24.93
CA TYR A 17 -20.39 -11.89 24.54
C TYR A 17 -21.24 -10.64 24.32
N GLY A 18 -22.57 -10.78 24.33
CA GLY A 18 -23.51 -9.67 24.20
C GLY A 18 -23.66 -9.10 22.78
N SER A 19 -22.99 -9.71 21.78
CA SER A 19 -23.01 -9.29 20.39
C SER A 19 -23.42 -10.46 19.48
N ALA A 20 -24.17 -10.20 18.41
CA ALA A 20 -24.67 -11.25 17.53
C ALA A 20 -23.58 -11.95 16.72
N THR A 21 -22.51 -11.22 16.39
CA THR A 21 -21.39 -11.73 15.59
C THR A 21 -20.04 -11.31 16.19
N GLN A 22 -18.97 -11.99 15.77
CA GLN A 22 -17.59 -11.61 16.14
C GLN A 22 -17.25 -10.19 15.66
N THR A 23 -17.70 -9.84 14.47
CA THR A 23 -17.47 -8.52 13.90
C THR A 23 -18.11 -7.42 14.76
N GLU A 24 -19.37 -7.59 15.16
CA GLU A 24 -20.06 -6.67 16.07
C GLU A 24 -19.35 -6.57 17.42
N TYR A 25 -18.92 -7.69 17.98
CA TYR A 25 -18.15 -7.71 19.23
C TYR A 25 -16.88 -6.87 19.14
N PHE A 26 -16.09 -7.03 18.06
CA PHE A 26 -14.86 -6.25 17.87
C PHE A 26 -15.12 -4.76 17.64
N LEU A 27 -16.19 -4.43 16.92
CA LEU A 27 -16.62 -3.04 16.74
C LEU A 27 -17.04 -2.40 18.08
N ASP A 28 -17.89 -3.07 18.85
CA ASP A 28 -18.38 -2.62 20.15
C ASP A 28 -17.26 -2.42 21.18
N LYS A 29 -16.19 -3.20 21.06
CA LYS A 29 -14.99 -3.09 21.91
C LYS A 29 -13.95 -2.09 21.37
N GLY A 30 -14.19 -1.45 20.24
CA GLY A 30 -13.22 -0.54 19.62
C GLY A 30 -11.93 -1.23 19.15
N MET A 31 -11.97 -2.55 18.94
CA MET A 31 -10.85 -3.35 18.47
C MET A 31 -10.75 -3.36 16.93
N MET A 32 -11.78 -2.90 16.25
CA MET A 32 -11.87 -2.84 14.80
C MET A 32 -12.59 -1.56 14.41
N GLU A 33 -12.13 -0.95 13.34
CA GLU A 33 -12.74 0.22 12.71
C GLU A 33 -13.16 -0.11 11.29
N ILE A 34 -14.35 0.34 10.90
CA ILE A 34 -14.82 0.20 9.52
C ILE A 34 -14.31 1.39 8.73
N VAL A 35 -13.36 1.13 7.84
CA VAL A 35 -12.88 2.13 6.89
C VAL A 35 -13.80 2.15 5.67
N PRO A 36 -14.41 3.29 5.31
CA PRO A 36 -15.25 3.40 4.14
C PRO A 36 -14.50 3.01 2.87
N ASN A 37 -15.13 2.24 1.99
CA ASN A 37 -14.58 1.96 0.68
C ASN A 37 -14.79 3.18 -0.23
N VAL A 38 -13.74 4.00 -0.36
CA VAL A 38 -13.77 5.19 -1.22
C VAL A 38 -13.14 4.84 -2.57
N ASN A 39 -13.94 4.92 -3.61
CA ASN A 39 -13.47 4.69 -4.97
C ASN A 39 -12.97 6.02 -5.55
N VAL A 40 -11.66 6.25 -5.49
CA VAL A 40 -11.00 7.44 -6.07
C VAL A 40 -10.47 7.09 -7.44
N ILE A 41 -10.91 7.81 -8.46
CA ILE A 41 -10.33 7.70 -9.80
C ILE A 41 -9.03 8.47 -9.78
N LEU A 42 -7.91 7.74 -9.80
CA LEU A 42 -6.58 8.33 -9.89
C LEU A 42 -6.23 8.61 -11.35
N GLU A 43 -5.52 9.70 -11.58
CA GLU A 43 -4.99 10.03 -12.89
C GLU A 43 -4.03 8.95 -13.40
N SER A 44 -4.14 8.62 -14.68
CA SER A 44 -3.17 7.74 -15.34
C SER A 44 -1.85 8.47 -15.54
N ASP A 45 -0.76 7.70 -15.62
CA ASP A 45 0.53 8.25 -15.97
C ASP A 45 0.45 8.97 -17.34
N THR A 46 1.01 10.17 -17.42
CA THR A 46 1.27 10.80 -18.71
C THR A 46 2.36 10.02 -19.46
N THR A 47 2.52 10.26 -20.75
CA THR A 47 3.56 9.58 -21.54
C THR A 47 4.95 9.78 -20.95
N ASP A 48 5.25 10.99 -20.47
CA ASP A 48 6.54 11.31 -19.87
C ASP A 48 6.75 10.60 -18.54
N ILE A 49 5.74 10.60 -17.67
CA ILE A 49 5.79 9.88 -16.38
C ILE A 49 5.94 8.37 -16.61
N ALA A 50 5.21 7.79 -17.55
CA ALA A 50 5.34 6.38 -17.89
C ALA A 50 6.74 6.02 -18.40
N LEU A 51 7.37 6.91 -19.18
CA LEU A 51 8.73 6.72 -19.64
C LEU A 51 9.73 6.76 -18.48
N ILE A 52 9.65 7.79 -17.63
CA ILE A 52 10.51 7.92 -16.44
C ILE A 52 10.34 6.69 -15.54
N ARG A 53 9.11 6.28 -15.27
CA ARG A 53 8.81 5.09 -14.44
C ARG A 53 9.45 3.83 -15.02
N SER A 54 9.35 3.62 -16.32
CA SER A 54 9.95 2.47 -17.00
C SER A 54 11.49 2.49 -16.91
N GLN A 55 12.12 3.64 -17.16
CA GLN A 55 13.57 3.77 -17.11
C GLN A 55 14.12 3.62 -15.69
N CYS A 56 13.48 4.24 -14.71
CA CYS A 56 13.85 4.08 -13.30
C CYS A 56 13.69 2.63 -12.83
N GLY A 57 12.58 1.98 -13.19
CA GLY A 57 12.34 0.57 -12.87
C GLY A 57 13.40 -0.36 -13.44
N GLN A 58 13.83 -0.13 -14.69
CA GLN A 58 14.90 -0.89 -15.32
C GLN A 58 16.24 -0.68 -14.59
N GLU A 59 16.61 0.59 -14.30
CA GLU A 59 17.86 0.89 -13.59
C GLU A 59 17.88 0.27 -12.19
N ILE A 60 16.79 0.35 -11.43
CA ILE A 60 16.68 -0.29 -10.11
C ILE A 60 16.87 -1.80 -10.22
N THR A 61 16.23 -2.43 -11.20
CA THR A 61 16.35 -3.88 -11.42
C THR A 61 17.78 -4.27 -11.73
N ASP A 62 18.43 -3.59 -12.67
CA ASP A 62 19.79 -3.88 -13.12
C ASP A 62 20.82 -3.62 -12.00
N ALA A 63 20.66 -2.53 -11.28
CA ALA A 63 21.53 -2.20 -10.14
C ALA A 63 21.35 -3.18 -8.98
N SER A 64 20.11 -3.59 -8.69
CA SER A 64 19.82 -4.56 -7.63
C SER A 64 20.53 -5.88 -7.88
N TRP A 65 20.51 -6.38 -9.10
CA TRP A 65 21.24 -7.60 -9.45
C TRP A 65 22.75 -7.43 -9.30
N LYS A 66 23.32 -6.29 -9.71
CA LYS A 66 24.75 -6.01 -9.49
C LYS A 66 25.10 -6.00 -8.00
N MET A 67 24.27 -5.36 -7.17
CA MET A 67 24.46 -5.30 -5.72
C MET A 67 24.37 -6.68 -5.04
N VAL A 68 23.46 -7.56 -5.50
CA VAL A 68 23.37 -8.94 -5.00
C VAL A 68 24.67 -9.71 -5.22
N PHE A 69 25.41 -9.44 -6.30
CA PHE A 69 26.69 -10.07 -6.62
C PHE A 69 27.91 -9.25 -6.20
N ALA A 70 27.74 -8.17 -5.44
CA ALA A 70 28.86 -7.40 -4.89
C ALA A 70 29.76 -8.29 -4.02
N GLN A 71 31.06 -8.12 -4.16
CA GLN A 71 32.04 -8.95 -3.45
C GLN A 71 32.25 -8.53 -2.00
N ASP A 72 32.00 -7.26 -1.70
CA ASP A 72 32.12 -6.69 -0.37
C ASP A 72 31.16 -5.50 -0.19
N GLU A 73 31.10 -4.97 1.04
CA GLU A 73 30.27 -3.84 1.42
C GLU A 73 30.65 -2.54 0.67
N ALA A 74 31.92 -2.32 0.42
CA ALA A 74 32.39 -1.13 -0.28
C ALA A 74 31.93 -1.13 -1.76
N GLU A 75 31.92 -2.29 -2.40
CA GLU A 75 31.38 -2.43 -3.74
C GLU A 75 29.87 -2.25 -3.77
N PHE A 76 29.16 -2.82 -2.81
CA PHE A 76 27.71 -2.61 -2.65
C PHE A 76 27.36 -1.13 -2.50
N ASP A 77 28.02 -0.42 -1.58
CA ASP A 77 27.80 1.00 -1.33
C ASP A 77 28.07 1.85 -2.57
N ARG A 78 29.14 1.57 -3.29
CA ARG A 78 29.44 2.25 -4.54
C ARG A 78 28.33 2.04 -5.59
N LEU A 79 27.84 0.82 -5.75
CA LEU A 79 26.79 0.49 -6.70
C LEU A 79 25.46 1.16 -6.29
N TRP A 80 25.18 1.25 -4.99
CA TRP A 80 24.03 1.94 -4.44
C TRP A 80 24.06 3.45 -4.74
N GLU A 81 25.21 4.11 -4.51
CA GLU A 81 25.37 5.53 -4.81
C GLU A 81 25.31 5.80 -6.33
N GLU A 82 25.88 4.93 -7.14
CA GLU A 82 25.79 5.02 -8.60
C GLU A 82 24.34 4.91 -9.09
N MET A 83 23.57 3.97 -8.55
CA MET A 83 22.15 3.82 -8.88
C MET A 83 21.36 5.07 -8.51
N LYS A 84 21.55 5.62 -7.30
CA LYS A 84 20.87 6.87 -6.90
C LYS A 84 21.15 8.03 -7.85
N GLY A 85 22.41 8.25 -8.20
CA GLY A 85 22.80 9.32 -9.14
C GLY A 85 22.17 9.14 -10.52
N LYS A 86 22.04 7.91 -11.02
CA LYS A 86 21.34 7.64 -12.28
C LYS A 86 19.85 7.89 -12.19
N LEU A 87 19.20 7.49 -11.09
CA LEU A 87 17.77 7.72 -10.89
C LEU A 87 17.44 9.21 -10.84
N GLU A 88 18.27 10.03 -10.16
CA GLU A 88 18.14 11.48 -10.16
C GLU A 88 18.20 12.03 -11.59
N GLY A 89 19.17 11.57 -12.39
CA GLY A 89 19.33 11.96 -13.79
C GLY A 89 18.18 11.52 -14.71
N LEU A 90 17.46 10.45 -14.36
CA LEU A 90 16.29 9.95 -15.08
C LEU A 90 14.97 10.65 -14.70
N GLY A 91 14.98 11.53 -13.69
CA GLY A 91 13.79 12.26 -13.23
C GLY A 91 13.03 11.57 -12.11
N TRP A 92 13.72 10.83 -11.26
CA TRP A 92 13.14 10.16 -10.09
C TRP A 92 12.32 11.09 -9.22
N ASP A 93 12.82 12.30 -8.94
CA ASP A 93 12.13 13.29 -8.11
C ASP A 93 10.78 13.69 -8.71
N THR A 94 10.73 13.89 -10.02
CA THR A 94 9.47 14.20 -10.74
C THR A 94 8.47 13.05 -10.64
N LEU A 95 8.95 11.80 -10.70
CA LEU A 95 8.12 10.61 -10.56
C LEU A 95 7.55 10.50 -9.14
N VAL A 96 8.39 10.72 -8.13
CA VAL A 96 7.98 10.69 -6.72
C VAL A 96 6.97 11.79 -6.42
N GLU A 97 7.20 13.01 -6.89
CA GLU A 97 6.27 14.14 -6.71
C GLU A 97 4.90 13.83 -7.33
N PHE A 98 4.86 13.33 -8.56
CA PHE A 98 3.63 12.90 -9.22
C PHE A 98 2.89 11.81 -8.41
N ASP A 99 3.59 10.78 -7.95
CA ASP A 99 3.00 9.70 -7.17
C ASP A 99 2.52 10.19 -5.80
N MET A 100 3.25 11.07 -5.14
CA MET A 100 2.85 11.65 -3.84
C MET A 100 1.58 12.48 -3.96
N GLU A 101 1.45 13.33 -4.98
CA GLU A 101 0.23 14.09 -5.24
C GLU A 101 -0.97 13.18 -5.49
N LYS A 102 -0.77 12.14 -6.28
CA LYS A 102 -1.77 11.14 -6.61
C LYS A 102 -2.27 10.38 -5.36
N TYR A 103 -1.35 9.94 -4.51
CA TYR A 103 -1.69 9.26 -3.25
C TYR A 103 -2.29 10.20 -2.21
N GLN A 104 -1.88 11.47 -2.16
CA GLN A 104 -2.46 12.45 -1.26
C GLN A 104 -3.95 12.67 -1.57
N LYS A 105 -4.34 12.79 -2.83
CA LYS A 105 -5.76 12.85 -3.25
C LYS A 105 -6.57 11.64 -2.73
N MET A 106 -5.97 10.45 -2.74
CA MET A 106 -6.63 9.24 -2.23
C MET A 106 -6.78 9.27 -0.71
N ILE A 107 -5.76 9.75 0.00
CA ILE A 107 -5.79 9.88 1.47
C ILE A 107 -6.85 10.90 1.87
N ASP A 108 -6.87 12.07 1.23
CA ASP A 108 -7.83 13.14 1.52
C ASP A 108 -9.27 12.68 1.31
N ALA A 109 -9.54 11.94 0.24
CA ALA A 109 -10.86 11.39 -0.03
C ALA A 109 -11.27 10.33 1.02
N ARG A 110 -10.35 9.53 1.55
CA ARG A 110 -10.63 8.58 2.63
C ARG A 110 -10.90 9.30 3.94
N VAL A 111 -10.11 10.31 4.28
CA VAL A 111 -10.31 11.12 5.50
C VAL A 111 -11.67 11.80 5.45
N ALA A 112 -12.02 12.43 4.32
CA ALA A 112 -13.32 13.08 4.15
C ALA A 112 -14.52 12.12 4.27
N ALA A 113 -14.33 10.84 3.94
CA ALA A 113 -15.38 9.83 4.06
C ALA A 113 -15.54 9.28 5.49
N MET A 114 -14.59 9.55 6.37
CA MET A 114 -14.61 9.15 7.79
C MET A 114 -15.17 10.23 8.70
N GLU A 115 -15.30 11.48 8.21
CA GLU A 115 -15.93 12.60 8.91
C GLU A 115 -17.47 12.60 8.75
#